data_a19bb5655519bf4f0fb3aef10643d5b4
#
_entry.id   a19bb5655519bf4f0fb3aef10643d5b4
#
_cell.length_a   1.000
_cell.length_b   1.000
_cell.length_c   1.000
_cell.angle_alpha   90.00
_cell.angle_beta   90.00
_cell.angle_gamma   90.00
#
_symmetry.space_group_name_H-M   'P 1'
#
loop_
_entity.id
_entity.type
_entity.pdbx_description
1 polymer ?
#
loop_
_entity_poly.entity_id
_entity_poly.type
_entity_poly.pdbx_seq_one_letter_code
_entity_poly.pdbx_strand_id
1 'polypeptide(L)'
;MHGNDRISRREAIKLAGMGLLAAAVSGACAPKKVTAPPVRPYRNFPMVNVSSDRIVRQAVGLRPFRPGGFVVRYDRIGNKDIVHNYGHGGGGLTLSWGTSHLAAEKALSLGHRSCAVLGCGAVGLATARLMQFQGYDVTIYAKDLPPNTTSNVAAGQWSPFTVFDENSITPQFYNEFIRASRLSFGYYRKLIGPHYGVRVVDNFYFGYSVADLPDAIHELPEIYGRLTTLIPGQYPFNEPTCVTLKTMLIDSPTYLNAMMNDFRNDGGKIFVRNFGEIGELLTLREPLIMNCTGLGSYFLFGDRELEPVKGQLIVLLPQPEVDYITLVHGAGIYMMPRSDGIMLGGSRDYGNWSLAPDPEVTERIFTRQSEFWSGQPSV
;
A
#
# COMPACT_ATOMS: atom_id res chain seq x y z
N MET A 1 22.51 -76.39 -6.04
CA MET A 1 21.32 -76.87 -6.75
C MET A 1 20.57 -75.65 -7.27
N HIS A 2 20.60 -75.57 -8.58
CA HIS A 2 19.80 -74.69 -9.47
C HIS A 2 19.58 -73.21 -9.06
N GLY A 3 20.54 -72.38 -9.49
CA GLY A 3 20.35 -70.95 -9.69
C GLY A 3 19.67 -70.71 -11.04
N ASN A 4 18.77 -69.77 -11.06
CA ASN A 4 18.09 -69.32 -12.28
C ASN A 4 18.42 -67.82 -12.47
N ASP A 5 19.51 -67.53 -13.20
CA ASP A 5 19.88 -66.19 -13.58
C ASP A 5 18.95 -65.67 -14.70
N ARG A 6 18.10 -64.73 -14.36
CA ARG A 6 17.33 -63.96 -15.36
C ARG A 6 18.09 -62.69 -15.70
N ILE A 7 18.71 -62.70 -16.88
CA ILE A 7 19.34 -61.53 -17.49
C ILE A 7 18.27 -60.44 -17.70
N SER A 8 18.51 -59.25 -17.21
CA SER A 8 17.57 -58.11 -17.32
C SER A 8 17.57 -57.55 -18.77
N ARG A 9 16.42 -57.08 -19.19
CA ARG A 9 16.19 -56.50 -20.53
C ARG A 9 17.12 -55.33 -20.91
N ARG A 10 17.92 -54.83 -19.99
CA ARG A 10 18.90 -53.74 -20.22
C ARG A 10 20.25 -54.20 -20.74
N GLU A 11 20.59 -55.47 -20.60
CA GLU A 11 21.89 -56.00 -21.09
C GLU A 11 21.79 -56.59 -22.50
N ALA A 12 20.60 -56.96 -22.96
CA ALA A 12 20.41 -57.53 -24.30
C ALA A 12 20.51 -56.48 -25.44
N ILE A 13 20.55 -55.17 -25.13
CA ILE A 13 20.62 -54.11 -26.17
C ILE A 13 22.06 -53.67 -26.45
N LYS A 14 23.05 -54.14 -25.69
CA LYS A 14 24.44 -53.71 -25.86
C LYS A 14 25.28 -54.63 -26.76
N LEU A 15 24.75 -55.72 -27.31
CA LEU A 15 25.51 -56.71 -28.06
C LEU A 15 25.10 -56.91 -29.54
N ALA A 16 24.26 -56.03 -30.10
CA ALA A 16 23.91 -56.11 -31.52
C ALA A 16 24.22 -54.75 -32.19
N GLY A 17 25.46 -54.57 -32.65
CA GLY A 17 25.78 -53.32 -33.35
C GLY A 17 27.27 -53.08 -33.64
N MET A 18 28.06 -54.16 -33.89
CA MET A 18 29.38 -53.98 -34.51
C MET A 18 29.39 -54.62 -35.85
N GLY A 19 29.44 -53.81 -36.89
CA GLY A 19 29.76 -54.18 -38.22
C GLY A 19 29.09 -53.37 -39.31
N LEU A 20 29.94 -52.61 -40.00
CA LEU A 20 29.89 -52.24 -41.41
C LEU A 20 29.94 -50.74 -41.76
N LEU A 21 31.14 -50.44 -42.27
CA LEU A 21 31.48 -49.54 -43.38
C LEU A 21 31.47 -48.02 -43.17
N ALA A 22 32.70 -47.54 -43.16
CA ALA A 22 33.11 -46.20 -43.49
C ALA A 22 32.69 -45.79 -44.90
N ALA A 23 31.92 -44.70 -44.98
CA ALA A 23 31.87 -43.86 -46.18
C ALA A 23 32.01 -42.40 -45.70
N ALA A 24 33.16 -41.83 -46.05
CA ALA A 24 33.44 -40.41 -45.74
C ALA A 24 32.53 -39.51 -46.58
N VAL A 25 31.68 -38.77 -45.91
CA VAL A 25 31.12 -37.53 -46.45
C VAL A 25 31.45 -36.45 -45.43
N SER A 26 32.52 -35.72 -45.68
CA SER A 26 32.89 -34.50 -44.95
C SER A 26 31.94 -33.36 -45.32
N GLY A 27 30.74 -33.39 -44.76
CA GLY A 27 29.83 -32.25 -44.68
C GLY A 27 29.90 -31.68 -43.28
N ALA A 28 30.71 -30.65 -43.04
CA ALA A 28 30.75 -29.93 -41.79
C ALA A 28 29.40 -29.21 -41.60
N CYS A 29 28.40 -29.89 -41.03
CA CYS A 29 27.25 -29.22 -40.42
C CYS A 29 27.71 -28.60 -39.12
N ALA A 30 28.20 -27.35 -39.16
CA ALA A 30 28.30 -26.54 -37.94
C ALA A 30 26.91 -26.48 -37.27
N PRO A 31 26.81 -26.77 -35.99
CA PRO A 31 25.52 -26.65 -35.30
C PRO A 31 25.05 -25.20 -35.46
N LYS A 32 23.92 -25.00 -36.16
CA LYS A 32 23.25 -23.71 -36.16
C LYS A 32 23.02 -23.36 -34.68
N LYS A 33 23.71 -22.32 -34.19
CA LYS A 33 23.35 -21.70 -32.90
C LYS A 33 21.88 -21.32 -32.99
N VAL A 34 21.02 -22.08 -32.34
CA VAL A 34 19.63 -21.72 -32.13
C VAL A 34 19.70 -20.52 -31.18
N THR A 35 19.74 -19.32 -31.75
CA THR A 35 19.59 -18.13 -30.97
C THR A 35 18.16 -18.12 -30.39
N ALA A 36 18.04 -18.14 -29.09
CA ALA A 36 16.74 -17.98 -28.43
C ALA A 36 16.03 -16.74 -29.03
N PRO A 37 14.72 -16.79 -29.26
CA PRO A 37 14.02 -15.64 -29.79
C PRO A 37 14.24 -14.44 -28.86
N PRO A 38 14.33 -13.21 -29.39
CA PRO A 38 14.56 -12.02 -28.58
C PRO A 38 13.44 -11.87 -27.55
N VAL A 39 13.82 -11.63 -26.31
CA VAL A 39 12.87 -11.35 -25.21
C VAL A 39 12.11 -10.08 -25.56
N ARG A 40 10.78 -10.14 -25.58
CA ARG A 40 9.94 -8.97 -25.84
C ARG A 40 9.68 -8.21 -24.54
N PRO A 41 9.75 -6.87 -24.57
CA PRO A 41 9.33 -6.06 -23.42
C PRO A 41 7.89 -6.39 -22.98
N TYR A 42 7.64 -6.42 -21.67
CA TYR A 42 6.30 -6.66 -21.12
C TYR A 42 5.34 -5.51 -21.48
N ARG A 43 5.84 -4.29 -21.41
CA ARG A 43 5.16 -3.05 -21.80
C ARG A 43 6.19 -1.98 -22.15
N ASN A 44 5.73 -0.83 -22.63
CA ASN A 44 6.54 0.39 -22.61
C ASN A 44 6.68 0.87 -21.15
N PHE A 45 7.91 1.21 -20.75
CA PHE A 45 8.24 1.78 -19.44
C PHE A 45 8.76 3.21 -19.61
N PRO A 46 7.88 4.24 -19.61
CA PRO A 46 8.34 5.61 -19.54
C PRO A 46 9.22 5.81 -18.31
N MET A 47 10.45 6.29 -18.52
CA MET A 47 11.41 6.46 -17.42
C MET A 47 11.09 7.72 -16.63
N VAL A 48 11.24 7.65 -15.31
CA VAL A 48 11.13 8.85 -14.46
C VAL A 48 12.39 9.68 -14.63
N ASN A 49 12.22 10.96 -14.97
CA ASN A 49 13.32 11.91 -15.01
C ASN A 49 13.61 12.40 -13.58
N VAL A 50 14.58 11.75 -12.93
CA VAL A 50 15.02 12.10 -11.58
C VAL A 50 16.15 13.12 -11.68
N SER A 51 15.82 14.40 -11.52
CA SER A 51 16.81 15.47 -11.51
C SER A 51 16.45 16.55 -10.48
N SER A 52 17.45 17.26 -9.96
CA SER A 52 17.28 18.19 -8.84
C SER A 52 16.42 19.40 -9.20
N ASP A 53 16.48 19.87 -10.45
CA ASP A 53 15.67 20.98 -10.98
C ASP A 53 14.18 20.63 -11.10
N ARG A 54 13.83 19.35 -11.00
CA ARG A 54 12.46 18.87 -11.02
C ARG A 54 11.83 18.66 -9.63
N ILE A 55 12.61 18.89 -8.57
CA ILE A 55 12.08 18.76 -7.20
C ILE A 55 11.14 19.94 -6.90
N VAL A 56 9.86 19.63 -6.70
CA VAL A 56 8.83 20.62 -6.33
C VAL A 56 8.84 20.86 -4.82
N ARG A 57 8.95 19.79 -4.04
CA ARG A 57 8.94 19.84 -2.57
C ARG A 57 9.44 18.56 -1.94
N GLN A 58 9.79 18.65 -0.69
CA GLN A 58 9.89 17.51 0.22
C GLN A 58 8.62 17.44 1.07
N ALA A 59 8.14 16.24 1.35
CA ALA A 59 6.96 16.03 2.16
C ALA A 59 7.25 15.02 3.27
N VAL A 60 6.84 15.33 4.49
CA VAL A 60 7.00 14.46 5.66
C VAL A 60 5.63 14.14 6.23
N GLY A 61 5.38 12.86 6.49
CA GLY A 61 4.18 12.40 7.16
C GLY A 61 4.52 11.43 8.30
N LEU A 62 3.76 11.54 9.38
CA LEU A 62 3.89 10.67 10.53
C LEU A 62 2.78 9.61 10.48
N ARG A 63 3.15 8.37 10.18
CA ARG A 63 2.22 7.24 10.14
C ARG A 63 1.83 6.86 11.57
N PRO A 64 0.54 6.75 11.92
CA PRO A 64 0.11 6.33 13.25
C PRO A 64 0.24 4.81 13.39
N PHE A 65 1.42 4.33 13.73
CA PHE A 65 1.73 2.91 13.82
C PHE A 65 1.43 2.38 15.23
N ARG A 66 0.93 1.16 15.30
CA ARG A 66 0.81 0.34 16.51
C ARG A 66 1.32 -1.06 16.18
N PRO A 67 2.21 -1.65 16.99
CA PRO A 67 2.65 -3.03 16.78
C PRO A 67 1.48 -4.01 16.70
N GLY A 68 0.49 -3.89 17.57
CA GLY A 68 -0.73 -4.72 17.55
C GLY A 68 -1.76 -4.36 16.47
N GLY A 69 -1.44 -3.44 15.56
CA GLY A 69 -2.32 -3.01 14.47
C GLY A 69 -3.36 -1.96 14.85
N PHE A 70 -4.33 -1.73 13.95
CA PHE A 70 -5.37 -0.72 14.15
C PHE A 70 -6.34 -1.10 15.28
N VAL A 71 -6.98 -0.07 15.83
CA VAL A 71 -8.00 -0.21 16.88
C VAL A 71 -9.38 0.08 16.28
N VAL A 72 -10.29 -0.92 16.34
CA VAL A 72 -11.73 -0.73 16.14
C VAL A 72 -12.45 -1.27 17.36
N ARG A 73 -12.73 -0.39 18.33
CA ARG A 73 -13.23 -0.77 19.64
C ARG A 73 -14.29 0.22 20.14
N TYR A 74 -15.33 -0.29 20.79
CA TYR A 74 -16.27 0.48 21.58
C TYR A 74 -15.71 0.77 22.98
N ASP A 75 -15.97 1.97 23.48
CA ASP A 75 -15.70 2.40 24.84
C ASP A 75 -16.81 3.35 25.32
N ARG A 76 -16.90 3.58 26.63
CA ARG A 76 -17.81 4.56 27.22
C ARG A 76 -17.06 5.45 28.20
N ILE A 77 -17.13 6.75 27.99
CA ILE A 77 -16.48 7.74 28.86
C ILE A 77 -17.53 8.77 29.30
N GLY A 78 -17.84 8.74 30.58
CA GLY A 78 -18.90 9.58 31.12
C GLY A 78 -20.25 9.35 30.44
N ASN A 79 -20.80 10.38 29.82
CA ASN A 79 -22.07 10.34 29.11
C ASN A 79 -21.93 10.10 27.59
N LYS A 80 -20.72 9.78 27.11
CA LYS A 80 -20.44 9.55 25.69
C LYS A 80 -20.15 8.10 25.39
N ASP A 81 -20.77 7.60 24.34
CA ASP A 81 -20.36 6.36 23.67
C ASP A 81 -19.26 6.69 22.65
N ILE A 82 -18.18 5.94 22.66
CA ILE A 82 -17.02 6.20 21.81
C ILE A 82 -16.71 4.93 21.00
N VAL A 83 -16.58 5.09 19.70
CA VAL A 83 -16.07 4.04 18.83
C VAL A 83 -14.72 4.49 18.26
N HIS A 84 -13.68 3.80 18.64
CA HIS A 84 -12.32 4.06 18.17
C HIS A 84 -12.10 3.46 16.77
N ASN A 85 -11.41 4.21 15.92
CA ASN A 85 -11.00 3.79 14.58
C ASN A 85 -9.70 4.51 14.18
N TYR A 86 -8.55 4.01 14.64
CA TYR A 86 -7.24 4.62 14.43
C TYR A 86 -6.10 3.60 14.46
N GLY A 87 -4.85 4.04 14.29
CA GLY A 87 -3.66 3.19 14.47
C GLY A 87 -3.29 2.36 13.24
N HIS A 88 -3.61 2.85 12.04
CA HIS A 88 -3.48 2.12 10.77
C HIS A 88 -2.07 2.06 10.19
N GLY A 89 -1.06 2.65 10.86
CA GLY A 89 0.30 2.68 10.33
C GLY A 89 0.38 3.28 8.93
N GLY A 90 1.00 2.57 8.01
CA GLY A 90 1.08 2.96 6.59
C GLY A 90 -0.16 2.65 5.77
N GLY A 91 -1.10 1.86 6.29
CA GLY A 91 -2.31 1.41 5.58
C GLY A 91 -3.56 2.27 5.76
N GLY A 92 -3.45 3.46 6.38
CA GLY A 92 -4.62 4.27 6.72
C GLY A 92 -5.48 4.67 5.53
N LEU A 93 -4.89 5.04 4.40
CA LEU A 93 -5.63 5.33 3.18
C LEU A 93 -6.30 4.06 2.65
N THR A 94 -5.52 2.98 2.52
CA THR A 94 -5.98 1.67 2.02
C THR A 94 -7.16 1.11 2.81
N LEU A 95 -7.07 1.10 4.13
CA LEU A 95 -8.03 0.42 5.02
C LEU A 95 -9.17 1.34 5.49
N SER A 96 -9.14 2.63 5.16
CA SER A 96 -10.06 3.64 5.68
C SER A 96 -11.53 3.22 5.62
N TRP A 97 -12.00 2.72 4.47
CA TRP A 97 -13.39 2.27 4.31
C TRP A 97 -13.70 0.99 5.08
N GLY A 98 -12.77 0.03 5.07
CA GLY A 98 -12.98 -1.25 5.72
C GLY A 98 -13.07 -1.14 7.23
N THR A 99 -12.11 -0.45 7.86
CA THR A 99 -12.15 -0.24 9.31
C THR A 99 -13.28 0.69 9.73
N SER A 100 -13.62 1.68 8.88
CA SER A 100 -14.80 2.52 9.13
C SER A 100 -16.11 1.74 9.04
N HIS A 101 -16.19 0.73 8.17
CA HIS A 101 -17.33 -0.19 8.14
C HIS A 101 -17.44 -0.99 9.44
N LEU A 102 -16.33 -1.56 9.92
CA LEU A 102 -16.31 -2.27 11.21
C LEU A 102 -16.67 -1.35 12.39
N ALA A 103 -16.22 -0.09 12.35
CA ALA A 103 -16.57 0.90 13.36
C ALA A 103 -18.05 1.28 13.29
N ALA A 104 -18.61 1.46 12.09
CA ALA A 104 -20.03 1.75 11.89
C ALA A 104 -20.92 0.60 12.40
N GLU A 105 -20.57 -0.67 12.19
CA GLU A 105 -21.31 -1.81 12.76
C GLU A 105 -21.44 -1.70 14.29
N LYS A 106 -20.37 -1.31 14.99
CA LYS A 106 -20.41 -1.09 16.44
C LYS A 106 -21.27 0.11 16.82
N ALA A 107 -21.16 1.21 16.06
CA ALA A 107 -21.92 2.43 16.31
C ALA A 107 -23.44 2.25 16.12
N LEU A 108 -23.85 1.50 15.10
CA LEU A 108 -25.26 1.26 14.77
C LEU A 108 -26.01 0.53 15.88
N SER A 109 -25.33 -0.38 16.60
CA SER A 109 -25.92 -1.13 17.73
C SER A 109 -26.28 -0.25 18.94
N LEU A 110 -25.75 1.00 19.00
CA LEU A 110 -25.96 1.92 20.13
C LEU A 110 -27.25 2.76 20.01
N GLY A 111 -27.93 2.76 18.87
CA GLY A 111 -29.23 3.40 18.68
C GLY A 111 -29.23 4.92 18.59
N HIS A 112 -28.07 5.57 18.46
CA HIS A 112 -27.96 7.02 18.26
C HIS A 112 -28.37 7.45 16.86
N ARG A 113 -28.61 8.77 16.68
CA ARG A 113 -28.98 9.38 15.41
C ARG A 113 -28.01 10.51 14.99
N SER A 114 -27.10 10.88 15.86
CA SER A 114 -26.06 11.88 15.60
C SER A 114 -24.72 11.41 16.14
N CYS A 115 -23.65 11.79 15.45
CA CYS A 115 -22.31 11.50 15.92
C CYS A 115 -21.32 12.61 15.60
N ALA A 116 -20.32 12.76 16.47
CA ALA A 116 -19.12 13.54 16.24
C ALA A 116 -18.03 12.60 15.68
N VAL A 117 -17.40 12.97 14.55
CA VAL A 117 -16.21 12.29 14.04
C VAL A 117 -15.00 13.15 14.35
N LEU A 118 -14.04 12.60 15.08
CA LEU A 118 -12.81 13.29 15.43
C LEU A 118 -11.72 12.98 14.39
N GLY A 119 -11.33 14.00 13.61
CA GLY A 119 -10.33 13.90 12.54
C GLY A 119 -10.92 13.94 11.13
N CYS A 120 -10.16 14.57 10.21
CA CYS A 120 -10.55 14.79 8.81
C CYS A 120 -9.53 14.20 7.82
N GLY A 121 -8.78 13.17 8.23
CA GLY A 121 -7.97 12.35 7.34
C GLY A 121 -8.82 11.29 6.63
N ALA A 122 -8.18 10.37 5.90
CA ALA A 122 -8.87 9.34 5.12
C ALA A 122 -9.83 8.49 5.97
N VAL A 123 -9.42 8.10 7.18
CA VAL A 123 -10.25 7.28 8.09
C VAL A 123 -11.44 8.08 8.60
N GLY A 124 -11.21 9.34 9.02
CA GLY A 124 -12.30 10.19 9.53
C GLY A 124 -13.33 10.51 8.46
N LEU A 125 -12.90 10.85 7.24
CA LEU A 125 -13.80 11.11 6.11
C LEU A 125 -14.58 9.86 5.70
N ALA A 126 -13.94 8.68 5.61
CA ALA A 126 -14.63 7.43 5.32
C ALA A 126 -15.66 7.07 6.40
N THR A 127 -15.30 7.24 7.68
CA THR A 127 -16.22 7.02 8.81
C THR A 127 -17.41 7.98 8.74
N ALA A 128 -17.16 9.27 8.51
CA ALA A 128 -18.22 10.27 8.42
C ALA A 128 -19.19 9.98 7.27
N ARG A 129 -18.67 9.62 6.08
CA ARG A 129 -19.48 9.25 4.92
C ARG A 129 -20.33 8.00 5.19
N LEU A 130 -19.74 6.96 5.81
CA LEU A 130 -20.50 5.76 6.16
C LEU A 130 -21.61 6.05 7.16
N MET A 131 -21.37 6.88 8.16
CA MET A 131 -22.39 7.27 9.12
C MET A 131 -23.52 8.10 8.46
N GLN A 132 -23.18 9.01 7.51
CA GLN A 132 -24.19 9.72 6.70
C GLN A 132 -25.04 8.74 5.88
N PHE A 133 -24.44 7.73 5.25
CA PHE A 133 -25.18 6.71 4.49
C PHE A 133 -26.14 5.90 5.38
N GLN A 134 -25.89 5.84 6.68
CA GLN A 134 -26.78 5.23 7.68
C GLN A 134 -27.82 6.23 8.26
N GLY A 135 -27.87 7.45 7.74
CA GLY A 135 -28.85 8.48 8.14
C GLY A 135 -28.52 9.23 9.42
N TYR A 136 -27.24 9.25 9.85
CA TYR A 136 -26.82 10.03 11.01
C TYR A 136 -26.63 11.52 10.65
N ASP A 137 -26.99 12.42 11.59
CA ASP A 137 -26.48 13.81 11.57
C ASP A 137 -25.01 13.77 12.04
N VAL A 138 -24.09 14.08 11.13
CA VAL A 138 -22.65 13.90 11.35
C VAL A 138 -21.96 15.25 11.40
N THR A 139 -21.19 15.47 12.47
CA THR A 139 -20.29 16.61 12.61
C THR A 139 -18.84 16.14 12.70
N ILE A 140 -17.98 16.64 11.81
CA ILE A 140 -16.52 16.41 11.91
C ILE A 140 -15.91 17.54 12.74
N TYR A 141 -15.09 17.16 13.72
CA TYR A 141 -14.18 18.03 14.44
C TYR A 141 -12.75 17.61 14.17
N ALA A 142 -11.93 18.51 13.67
CA ALA A 142 -10.56 18.16 13.31
C ALA A 142 -9.60 19.32 13.58
N LYS A 143 -8.40 18.98 14.04
CA LYS A 143 -7.32 19.95 14.21
C LYS A 143 -6.89 20.52 12.86
N ASP A 144 -6.71 19.64 11.87
CA ASP A 144 -6.26 19.95 10.52
C ASP A 144 -7.23 19.38 9.49
N LEU A 145 -7.42 20.10 8.40
CA LEU A 145 -8.22 19.68 7.25
C LEU A 145 -7.31 19.39 6.04
N PRO A 146 -7.76 18.61 5.05
CA PRO A 146 -7.09 18.57 3.75
C PRO A 146 -6.86 19.99 3.20
N PRO A 147 -5.65 20.33 2.68
CA PRO A 147 -4.55 19.41 2.34
C PRO A 147 -3.53 19.14 3.47
N ASN A 148 -3.76 19.58 4.70
CA ASN A 148 -2.78 19.58 5.78
C ASN A 148 -2.86 18.33 6.68
N THR A 149 -3.45 17.24 6.21
CA THR A 149 -3.51 15.99 6.98
C THR A 149 -2.37 15.03 6.60
N THR A 150 -2.00 14.13 7.51
CA THR A 150 -1.06 13.05 7.22
C THR A 150 -1.48 12.23 5.98
N SER A 151 -2.78 12.05 5.76
CA SER A 151 -3.32 11.32 4.60
C SER A 151 -2.99 11.99 3.26
N ASN A 152 -2.80 13.31 3.22
CA ASN A 152 -2.40 14.01 1.99
C ASN A 152 -0.96 13.74 1.58
N VAL A 153 -0.10 13.39 2.54
CA VAL A 153 1.31 13.02 2.29
C VAL A 153 1.43 11.59 1.76
N ALA A 154 0.42 10.74 1.98
CA ALA A 154 0.46 9.35 1.53
C ALA A 154 0.74 9.25 0.03
N ALA A 155 1.63 8.35 -0.38
CA ALA A 155 1.99 8.16 -1.78
C ALA A 155 0.84 7.60 -2.64
N GLY A 156 -0.12 6.89 -2.02
CA GLY A 156 -1.43 6.60 -2.63
C GLY A 156 -1.63 5.19 -3.15
N GLN A 157 -0.65 4.29 -3.05
CA GLN A 157 -0.87 2.89 -3.41
C GLN A 157 -1.92 2.26 -2.50
N TRP A 158 -2.90 1.56 -3.08
CA TRP A 158 -3.75 0.66 -2.33
C TRP A 158 -2.96 -0.59 -1.96
N SER A 159 -2.57 -0.67 -0.71
CA SER A 159 -1.71 -1.74 -0.20
C SER A 159 -1.90 -1.82 1.32
N PRO A 160 -2.43 -2.94 1.86
CA PRO A 160 -2.66 -3.11 3.29
C PRO A 160 -1.39 -3.53 4.03
N PHE A 161 -0.25 -2.94 3.71
CA PHE A 161 1.05 -3.28 4.33
C PHE A 161 1.46 -2.24 5.36
N THR A 162 2.42 -2.61 6.21
CA THR A 162 2.96 -1.74 7.26
C THR A 162 1.90 -1.24 8.26
N VAL A 163 0.93 -2.10 8.56
CA VAL A 163 -0.19 -1.82 9.47
C VAL A 163 0.09 -2.30 10.88
N PHE A 164 0.84 -3.38 11.01
CA PHE A 164 1.15 -4.07 12.26
C PHE A 164 2.54 -4.72 12.22
N ASP A 165 3.00 -5.20 13.36
CA ASP A 165 4.13 -6.11 13.50
C ASP A 165 3.58 -7.55 13.61
N GLU A 166 4.04 -8.43 12.75
CA GLU A 166 3.56 -9.83 12.67
C GLU A 166 3.70 -10.58 13.99
N ASN A 167 4.74 -10.26 14.80
CA ASN A 167 4.95 -10.88 16.10
C ASN A 167 4.05 -10.31 17.21
N SER A 168 3.32 -9.24 16.95
CA SER A 168 2.54 -8.51 17.94
C SER A 168 1.02 -8.64 17.76
N ILE A 169 0.57 -9.37 16.73
CA ILE A 169 -0.86 -9.51 16.44
C ILE A 169 -1.42 -10.85 16.90
N THR A 170 -2.73 -10.87 17.09
CA THR A 170 -3.50 -12.09 17.35
C THR A 170 -4.15 -12.62 16.07
N PRO A 171 -4.48 -13.93 16.00
CA PRO A 171 -5.26 -14.49 14.89
C PRO A 171 -6.61 -13.79 14.70
N GLN A 172 -7.24 -13.33 15.79
CA GLN A 172 -8.48 -12.57 15.71
C GLN A 172 -8.28 -11.23 15.00
N PHE A 173 -7.24 -10.47 15.36
CA PHE A 173 -6.90 -9.22 14.69
C PHE A 173 -6.62 -9.45 13.20
N TYR A 174 -5.85 -10.50 12.88
CA TYR A 174 -5.54 -10.81 11.49
C TYR A 174 -6.80 -11.10 10.66
N ASN A 175 -7.77 -11.83 11.20
CA ASN A 175 -9.07 -12.04 10.55
C ASN A 175 -9.83 -10.70 10.33
N GLU A 176 -9.81 -9.80 11.32
CA GLU A 176 -10.42 -8.48 11.18
C GLU A 176 -9.70 -7.64 10.12
N PHE A 177 -8.38 -7.71 10.06
CA PHE A 177 -7.56 -7.04 9.05
C PHE A 177 -7.88 -7.53 7.63
N ILE A 178 -7.96 -8.83 7.41
CA ILE A 178 -8.34 -9.43 6.13
C ILE A 178 -9.77 -9.02 5.75
N ARG A 179 -10.71 -9.06 6.70
CA ARG A 179 -12.09 -8.59 6.49
C ARG A 179 -12.13 -7.11 6.11
N ALA A 180 -11.41 -6.26 6.85
CA ALA A 180 -11.32 -4.83 6.55
C ALA A 180 -10.70 -4.57 5.17
N SER A 181 -9.68 -5.34 4.77
CA SER A 181 -9.05 -5.24 3.45
C SER A 181 -10.06 -5.54 2.33
N ARG A 182 -10.83 -6.62 2.44
CA ARG A 182 -11.89 -6.98 1.47
C ARG A 182 -12.96 -5.92 1.36
N LEU A 183 -13.48 -5.46 2.49
CA LEU A 183 -14.49 -4.39 2.54
C LEU A 183 -13.97 -3.11 1.89
N SER A 184 -12.76 -2.70 2.28
CA SER A 184 -12.15 -1.48 1.75
C SER A 184 -11.95 -1.54 0.24
N PHE A 185 -11.45 -2.65 -0.28
CA PHE A 185 -11.31 -2.85 -1.71
C PHE A 185 -12.65 -2.74 -2.44
N GLY A 186 -13.71 -3.33 -1.88
CA GLY A 186 -15.07 -3.26 -2.42
C GLY A 186 -15.60 -1.82 -2.52
N TYR A 187 -15.29 -0.96 -1.54
CA TYR A 187 -15.63 0.46 -1.57
C TYR A 187 -14.81 1.20 -2.63
N TYR A 188 -13.49 1.05 -2.64
CA TYR A 188 -12.62 1.73 -3.59
C TYR A 188 -12.92 1.37 -5.05
N ARG A 189 -13.33 0.14 -5.35
CA ARG A 189 -13.77 -0.25 -6.68
C ARG A 189 -14.93 0.60 -7.22
N LYS A 190 -15.81 1.08 -6.34
CA LYS A 190 -16.94 1.96 -6.69
C LYS A 190 -16.51 3.42 -6.89
N LEU A 191 -15.31 3.77 -6.40
CA LEU A 191 -14.75 5.11 -6.47
C LEU A 191 -13.73 5.27 -7.62
N ILE A 192 -13.53 4.23 -8.44
CA ILE A 192 -12.64 4.30 -9.60
C ILE A 192 -13.18 5.37 -10.57
N GLY A 193 -12.33 6.33 -10.89
CA GLY A 193 -12.64 7.41 -11.81
C GLY A 193 -11.98 8.73 -11.43
N PRO A 194 -12.06 9.73 -12.33
CA PRO A 194 -11.37 11.01 -12.15
C PRO A 194 -11.92 11.83 -10.98
N HIS A 195 -13.19 11.69 -10.61
CA HIS A 195 -13.80 12.43 -9.50
C HIS A 195 -13.08 12.18 -8.18
N TYR A 196 -12.80 10.91 -7.87
CA TYR A 196 -12.06 10.54 -6.66
C TYR A 196 -10.57 10.34 -6.89
N GLY A 197 -10.08 10.46 -8.12
CA GLY A 197 -8.67 10.22 -8.43
C GLY A 197 -8.20 8.79 -8.14
N VAL A 198 -9.10 7.80 -8.21
CA VAL A 198 -8.78 6.39 -8.02
C VAL A 198 -8.65 5.71 -9.37
N ARG A 199 -7.54 5.03 -9.61
CA ARG A 199 -7.30 4.32 -10.87
C ARG A 199 -6.60 2.99 -10.65
N VAL A 200 -6.83 2.03 -11.54
CA VAL A 200 -6.10 0.75 -11.55
C VAL A 200 -4.80 0.94 -12.31
N VAL A 201 -3.71 0.46 -11.74
CA VAL A 201 -2.35 0.60 -12.29
C VAL A 201 -1.59 -0.73 -12.19
N ASP A 202 -0.59 -0.89 -13.06
CA ASP A 202 0.40 -1.95 -12.90
C ASP A 202 1.36 -1.56 -11.76
N ASN A 203 1.67 -2.53 -10.91
CA ASN A 203 2.61 -2.38 -9.81
C ASN A 203 3.75 -3.39 -9.98
N PHE A 204 4.97 -2.90 -10.04
CA PHE A 204 6.17 -3.69 -10.28
C PHE A 204 7.01 -3.76 -9.02
N TYR A 205 7.28 -4.97 -8.56
CA TYR A 205 8.13 -5.31 -7.43
C TYR A 205 9.47 -5.81 -7.95
N PHE A 206 10.43 -4.92 -8.14
CA PHE A 206 11.78 -5.23 -8.61
C PHE A 206 12.65 -5.79 -7.48
N GLY A 207 13.43 -6.83 -7.78
CA GLY A 207 14.23 -7.55 -6.80
C GLY A 207 13.42 -8.48 -5.88
N TYR A 208 12.12 -8.64 -6.10
CA TYR A 208 11.26 -9.57 -5.37
C TYR A 208 11.02 -10.85 -6.17
N SER A 209 10.96 -11.98 -5.48
CA SER A 209 10.27 -13.18 -5.93
C SER A 209 8.82 -13.18 -5.44
N VAL A 210 8.01 -14.11 -5.93
CA VAL A 210 6.63 -14.25 -5.45
C VAL A 210 6.59 -14.56 -3.94
N ALA A 211 7.56 -15.34 -3.44
CA ALA A 211 7.63 -15.70 -2.03
C ALA A 211 8.00 -14.52 -1.10
N ASP A 212 8.64 -13.48 -1.64
CA ASP A 212 9.02 -12.29 -0.86
C ASP A 212 7.88 -11.27 -0.72
N LEU A 213 6.78 -11.50 -1.43
CA LEU A 213 5.61 -10.61 -1.32
C LEU A 213 4.91 -10.81 0.02
N PRO A 214 4.33 -9.74 0.61
CA PRO A 214 3.60 -9.84 1.87
C PRO A 214 2.46 -10.87 1.83
N ASP A 215 2.25 -11.59 2.94
CA ASP A 215 1.25 -12.66 3.06
C ASP A 215 -0.15 -12.22 2.63
N ALA A 216 -0.54 -10.98 2.94
CA ALA A 216 -1.82 -10.43 2.53
C ALA A 216 -2.05 -10.44 1.00
N ILE A 217 -1.00 -10.44 0.17
CA ILE A 217 -1.15 -10.60 -1.29
C ILE A 217 -1.59 -12.02 -1.63
N HIS A 218 -1.04 -13.01 -0.94
CA HIS A 218 -1.36 -14.42 -1.15
C HIS A 218 -2.74 -14.78 -0.62
N GLU A 219 -3.18 -14.13 0.46
CA GLU A 219 -4.48 -14.37 1.10
C GLU A 219 -5.65 -13.60 0.49
N LEU A 220 -5.35 -12.64 -0.40
CA LEU A 220 -6.35 -11.81 -1.08
C LEU A 220 -6.26 -11.96 -2.62
N PRO A 221 -6.27 -13.20 -3.15
CA PRO A 221 -6.12 -13.43 -4.60
C PRO A 221 -7.25 -12.80 -5.41
N GLU A 222 -8.44 -12.64 -4.83
CA GLU A 222 -9.56 -11.95 -5.46
C GLU A 222 -9.32 -10.44 -5.64
N ILE A 223 -8.38 -9.87 -4.88
CA ILE A 223 -8.01 -8.45 -4.98
C ILE A 223 -6.87 -8.27 -5.98
N TYR A 224 -5.82 -9.07 -5.86
CA TYR A 224 -4.59 -8.90 -6.62
C TYR A 224 -4.57 -9.68 -7.95
N GLY A 225 -5.48 -10.65 -8.10
CA GLY A 225 -5.56 -11.46 -9.31
C GLY A 225 -4.30 -12.27 -9.57
N ARG A 226 -3.90 -12.33 -10.84
CA ARG A 226 -2.73 -13.11 -11.25
C ARG A 226 -1.44 -12.34 -10.98
N LEU A 227 -0.55 -12.93 -10.20
CA LEU A 227 0.85 -12.51 -10.08
C LEU A 227 1.63 -12.97 -11.32
N THR A 228 2.44 -12.09 -11.90
CA THR A 228 3.24 -12.41 -13.08
C THR A 228 4.71 -12.13 -12.77
N THR A 229 5.55 -13.15 -12.92
CA THR A 229 7.00 -12.99 -12.84
C THR A 229 7.54 -12.58 -14.20
N LEU A 230 8.32 -11.52 -14.22
CA LEU A 230 9.02 -11.02 -15.40
C LEU A 230 10.51 -11.38 -15.29
N ILE A 231 11.13 -11.60 -16.45
CA ILE A 231 12.56 -11.91 -16.57
C ILE A 231 13.33 -10.70 -17.13
N PRO A 232 14.66 -10.61 -16.90
CA PRO A 232 15.51 -9.60 -17.52
C PRO A 232 15.31 -9.53 -19.04
N GLY A 233 15.25 -8.32 -19.58
CA GLY A 233 14.90 -8.05 -20.98
C GLY A 233 13.42 -7.78 -21.22
N GLN A 234 12.52 -8.13 -20.29
CA GLN A 234 11.12 -7.71 -20.34
C GLN A 234 10.89 -6.32 -19.72
N TYR A 235 11.86 -5.78 -19.01
CA TYR A 235 11.89 -4.44 -18.43
C TYR A 235 13.28 -3.81 -18.60
N PRO A 236 13.40 -2.49 -18.54
CA PRO A 236 14.66 -1.78 -18.82
C PRO A 236 15.58 -1.59 -17.60
N PHE A 237 15.24 -2.16 -16.44
CA PHE A 237 15.97 -1.98 -15.19
C PHE A 237 16.97 -3.12 -14.95
N ASN A 238 18.07 -2.82 -14.25
CA ASN A 238 19.11 -3.81 -13.91
C ASN A 238 18.78 -4.57 -12.62
N GLU A 239 17.60 -5.19 -12.58
CA GLU A 239 17.15 -6.02 -11.47
C GLU A 239 17.04 -7.49 -11.88
N PRO A 240 17.41 -8.44 -11.01
CA PRO A 240 17.44 -9.86 -11.37
C PRO A 240 16.05 -10.47 -11.54
N THR A 241 15.08 -9.94 -10.82
CA THR A 241 13.70 -10.44 -10.77
C THR A 241 12.71 -9.28 -10.75
N CYS A 242 11.50 -9.53 -11.22
CA CYS A 242 10.40 -8.61 -11.08
C CYS A 242 9.10 -9.39 -10.98
N VAL A 243 8.28 -9.06 -9.98
CA VAL A 243 6.89 -9.54 -9.90
C VAL A 243 5.96 -8.37 -10.18
N THR A 244 4.97 -8.58 -11.03
CA THR A 244 3.95 -7.56 -11.29
C THR A 244 2.56 -8.06 -10.97
N LEU A 245 1.74 -7.14 -10.47
CA LEU A 245 0.33 -7.30 -10.17
C LEU A 245 -0.41 -6.00 -10.45
N LYS A 246 -1.73 -6.05 -10.47
CA LYS A 246 -2.54 -4.83 -10.53
C LYS A 246 -2.96 -4.39 -9.13
N THR A 247 -2.92 -3.08 -8.91
CA THR A 247 -3.47 -2.46 -7.70
C THR A 247 -4.20 -1.16 -8.06
N MET A 248 -4.75 -0.48 -7.05
CA MET A 248 -5.27 0.87 -7.23
C MET A 248 -4.25 1.90 -6.76
N LEU A 249 -4.14 2.98 -7.50
CA LEU A 249 -3.51 4.21 -7.06
C LEU A 249 -4.60 5.22 -6.70
N ILE A 250 -4.50 5.77 -5.49
CA ILE A 250 -5.43 6.74 -4.93
C ILE A 250 -4.68 8.07 -4.91
N ASP A 251 -5.10 8.99 -5.74
CA ASP A 251 -4.58 10.36 -5.74
C ASP A 251 -5.05 11.09 -4.47
N SER A 252 -4.23 11.09 -3.43
CA SER A 252 -4.66 11.52 -2.10
C SER A 252 -5.25 12.93 -2.04
N PRO A 253 -4.69 13.96 -2.73
CA PRO A 253 -5.30 15.29 -2.71
C PRO A 253 -6.68 15.31 -3.38
N THR A 254 -6.81 14.71 -4.55
CA THR A 254 -8.09 14.62 -5.28
C THR A 254 -9.11 13.84 -4.46
N TYR A 255 -8.71 12.68 -3.93
CA TYR A 255 -9.56 11.80 -3.15
C TYR A 255 -10.11 12.49 -1.89
N LEU A 256 -9.22 13.05 -1.07
CA LEU A 256 -9.63 13.67 0.20
C LEU A 256 -10.50 14.92 -0.02
N ASN A 257 -10.20 15.68 -1.07
CA ASN A 257 -11.03 16.83 -1.46
C ASN A 257 -12.43 16.40 -1.91
N ALA A 258 -12.54 15.39 -2.78
CA ALA A 258 -13.81 14.85 -3.22
C ALA A 258 -14.63 14.35 -2.03
N MET A 259 -14.03 13.53 -1.16
CA MET A 259 -14.67 13.00 0.04
C MET A 259 -15.18 14.10 0.98
N MET A 260 -14.40 15.17 1.18
CA MET A 260 -14.79 16.29 2.03
C MET A 260 -15.94 17.10 1.41
N ASN A 261 -15.92 17.29 0.08
CA ASN A 261 -16.98 17.99 -0.64
C ASN A 261 -18.28 17.20 -0.62
N ASP A 262 -18.24 15.89 -0.88
CA ASP A 262 -19.40 15.02 -0.80
C ASP A 262 -19.99 15.01 0.61
N PHE A 263 -19.13 14.96 1.64
CA PHE A 263 -19.58 15.05 3.03
C PHE A 263 -20.37 16.34 3.31
N ARG A 264 -19.87 17.48 2.83
CA ARG A 264 -20.53 18.78 2.99
C ARG A 264 -21.83 18.88 2.17
N ASN A 265 -21.80 18.41 0.94
CA ASN A 265 -22.95 18.44 0.03
C ASN A 265 -24.14 17.64 0.59
N ASP A 266 -23.84 16.55 1.32
CA ASP A 266 -24.85 15.72 1.99
C ASP A 266 -25.17 16.25 3.43
N GLY A 267 -24.92 17.53 3.69
CA GLY A 267 -25.34 18.24 4.91
C GLY A 267 -24.42 18.08 6.11
N GLY A 268 -23.25 17.45 5.94
CA GLY A 268 -22.26 17.31 7.01
C GLY A 268 -21.61 18.63 7.42
N LYS A 269 -21.33 18.79 8.70
CA LYS A 269 -20.69 19.98 9.28
C LYS A 269 -19.26 19.69 9.65
N ILE A 270 -18.36 20.64 9.39
CA ILE A 270 -16.93 20.52 9.74
C ILE A 270 -16.53 21.73 10.55
N PHE A 271 -15.96 21.48 11.74
CA PHE A 271 -15.38 22.49 12.60
C PHE A 271 -13.89 22.22 12.81
N VAL A 272 -13.08 23.26 12.63
CA VAL A 272 -11.66 23.21 13.00
C VAL A 272 -11.58 23.36 14.52
N ARG A 273 -11.26 22.26 15.20
CA ARG A 273 -11.12 22.21 16.64
C ARG A 273 -10.10 21.15 17.04
N ASN A 274 -9.15 21.54 17.87
CA ASN A 274 -8.23 20.63 18.53
C ASN A 274 -8.72 20.36 19.95
N PHE A 275 -8.79 19.10 20.35
CA PHE A 275 -9.13 18.70 21.71
C PHE A 275 -7.84 18.36 22.46
N GLY A 276 -7.62 19.01 23.59
CA GLY A 276 -6.47 18.81 24.46
C GLY A 276 -6.67 17.70 25.50
N GLU A 277 -7.92 17.51 25.93
CA GLU A 277 -8.28 16.56 26.98
C GLU A 277 -9.66 15.93 26.76
N ILE A 278 -9.88 14.77 27.40
CA ILE A 278 -11.14 14.00 27.27
C ILE A 278 -12.34 14.81 27.79
N GLY A 279 -12.14 15.64 28.84
CA GLY A 279 -13.20 16.48 29.38
C GLY A 279 -13.88 17.36 28.35
N GLU A 280 -13.16 17.85 27.37
CA GLU A 280 -13.73 18.65 26.29
C GLU A 280 -14.69 17.84 25.40
N LEU A 281 -14.45 16.53 25.20
CA LEU A 281 -15.32 15.65 24.43
C LEU A 281 -16.69 15.48 25.13
N LEU A 282 -16.71 15.49 26.45
CA LEU A 282 -17.94 15.35 27.21
C LEU A 282 -18.91 16.56 27.03
N THR A 283 -18.38 17.70 26.57
CA THR A 283 -19.17 18.92 26.29
C THR A 283 -19.82 18.91 24.91
N LEU A 284 -19.45 18.00 24.03
CA LEU A 284 -20.07 17.88 22.70
C LEU A 284 -21.55 17.51 22.84
N ARG A 285 -22.39 18.03 21.92
CA ARG A 285 -23.83 17.71 21.92
C ARG A 285 -24.10 16.29 21.43
N GLU A 286 -23.23 15.78 20.55
CA GLU A 286 -23.36 14.44 19.97
C GLU A 286 -23.13 13.36 21.04
N PRO A 287 -24.07 12.41 21.23
CA PRO A 287 -23.92 11.34 22.23
C PRO A 287 -22.90 10.28 21.83
N LEU A 288 -22.67 10.12 20.52
CA LEU A 288 -21.72 9.18 19.95
C LEU A 288 -20.52 9.91 19.38
N ILE A 289 -19.33 9.41 19.67
CA ILE A 289 -18.05 9.92 19.16
C ILE A 289 -17.34 8.82 18.38
N MET A 290 -17.00 9.08 17.12
CA MET A 290 -16.16 8.23 16.29
C MET A 290 -14.73 8.78 16.35
N ASN A 291 -13.84 8.12 17.08
CA ASN A 291 -12.46 8.57 17.26
C ASN A 291 -11.59 8.11 16.09
N CYS A 292 -11.27 9.02 15.17
CA CYS A 292 -10.41 8.84 14.01
C CYS A 292 -9.18 9.78 14.07
N THR A 293 -8.66 10.05 15.25
CA THR A 293 -7.62 11.08 15.47
C THR A 293 -6.20 10.62 15.10
N GLY A 294 -6.01 9.36 14.68
CA GLY A 294 -4.68 8.84 14.35
C GLY A 294 -3.71 8.98 15.53
N LEU A 295 -2.56 9.65 15.34
CA LEU A 295 -1.60 9.92 16.42
C LEU A 295 -2.18 10.79 17.55
N GLY A 296 -3.27 11.51 17.31
CA GLY A 296 -3.96 12.26 18.37
C GLY A 296 -4.47 11.38 19.51
N SER A 297 -4.74 10.10 19.24
CA SER A 297 -5.15 9.13 20.27
C SER A 297 -4.07 8.84 21.30
N TYR A 298 -2.78 9.02 20.96
CA TYR A 298 -1.68 8.95 21.93
C TYR A 298 -1.85 9.97 23.07
N PHE A 299 -2.24 11.18 22.72
CA PHE A 299 -2.39 12.27 23.69
C PHE A 299 -3.79 12.26 24.32
N LEU A 300 -4.84 12.20 23.51
CA LEU A 300 -6.21 12.38 23.92
C LEU A 300 -6.78 11.18 24.69
N PHE A 301 -6.42 9.95 24.29
CA PHE A 301 -6.92 8.72 24.89
C PHE A 301 -5.84 7.92 25.63
N GLY A 302 -4.61 8.43 25.70
CA GLY A 302 -3.52 7.80 26.44
C GLY A 302 -2.99 6.50 25.84
N ASP A 303 -3.24 6.24 24.53
CA ASP A 303 -2.75 5.04 23.87
C ASP A 303 -1.23 5.13 23.64
N ARG A 304 -0.46 4.52 24.55
CA ARG A 304 0.99 4.55 24.54
C ARG A 304 1.63 3.50 23.61
N GLU A 305 0.84 2.60 23.02
CA GLU A 305 1.30 1.70 21.95
C GLU A 305 1.38 2.40 20.59
N LEU A 306 0.72 3.56 20.45
CA LEU A 306 0.86 4.38 19.26
C LEU A 306 2.25 5.02 19.20
N GLU A 307 2.94 4.82 18.10
CA GLU A 307 4.17 5.53 17.79
C GLU A 307 4.13 6.15 16.37
N PRO A 308 4.76 7.31 16.15
CA PRO A 308 4.90 7.85 14.83
C PRO A 308 5.96 7.06 14.05
N VAL A 309 5.64 6.69 12.82
CA VAL A 309 6.67 6.25 11.87
C VAL A 309 6.81 7.34 10.81
N LYS A 310 7.86 8.13 10.96
CA LYS A 310 8.16 9.22 10.03
C LYS A 310 8.50 8.66 8.66
N GLY A 311 7.81 9.16 7.65
CA GLY A 311 8.09 8.88 6.25
C GLY A 311 8.34 10.18 5.50
N GLN A 312 9.42 10.21 4.72
CA GLN A 312 9.79 11.36 3.90
C GLN A 312 9.72 11.01 2.43
N LEU A 313 9.26 11.94 1.63
CA LEU A 313 9.11 11.86 0.19
C LEU A 313 9.80 13.03 -0.48
N ILE A 314 10.38 12.79 -1.65
CA ILE A 314 10.69 13.80 -2.65
C ILE A 314 9.56 13.80 -3.67
N VAL A 315 9.06 14.98 -4.00
CA VAL A 315 8.01 15.16 -4.99
C VAL A 315 8.61 15.88 -6.19
N LEU A 316 8.65 15.19 -7.34
CA LEU A 316 9.08 15.76 -8.60
C LEU A 316 7.90 16.35 -9.37
N LEU A 317 8.19 17.20 -10.36
CA LEU A 317 7.20 17.64 -11.34
C LEU A 317 6.44 16.46 -11.94
N PRO A 318 5.13 16.59 -12.22
CA PRO A 318 4.34 15.54 -12.83
C PRO A 318 4.94 15.02 -14.14
N GLN A 319 4.78 13.71 -14.37
CA GLN A 319 5.08 13.03 -15.63
C GLN A 319 3.88 12.14 -15.98
N PRO A 320 2.90 12.65 -16.75
CA PRO A 320 1.65 11.94 -17.05
C PRO A 320 1.85 10.63 -17.80
N GLU A 321 2.95 10.49 -18.54
CA GLU A 321 3.32 9.27 -19.26
C GLU A 321 3.73 8.12 -18.32
N VAL A 322 4.13 8.43 -17.07
CA VAL A 322 4.46 7.42 -16.06
C VAL A 322 3.16 7.00 -15.38
N ASP A 323 2.64 5.83 -15.76
CA ASP A 323 1.32 5.35 -15.36
C ASP A 323 1.35 4.06 -14.52
N TYR A 324 2.50 3.74 -13.92
CA TYR A 324 2.75 2.53 -13.14
C TYR A 324 3.48 2.84 -11.83
N ILE A 325 3.45 1.90 -10.91
CA ILE A 325 4.12 1.98 -9.60
C ILE A 325 5.36 1.08 -9.61
N THR A 326 6.43 1.50 -8.92
CA THR A 326 7.60 0.65 -8.67
C THR A 326 7.92 0.56 -7.18
N LEU A 327 8.29 -0.65 -6.73
CA LEU A 327 8.94 -0.92 -5.46
C LEU A 327 10.24 -1.68 -5.76
N VAL A 328 11.35 -1.27 -5.16
CA VAL A 328 12.68 -1.88 -5.38
C VAL A 328 13.21 -2.39 -4.05
N HIS A 329 13.35 -3.72 -3.93
CA HIS A 329 13.67 -4.39 -2.66
C HIS A 329 15.03 -3.98 -2.12
N GLY A 330 16.09 -4.25 -2.86
CA GLY A 330 17.48 -4.01 -2.41
C GLY A 330 17.75 -2.55 -2.06
N ALA A 331 17.23 -1.62 -2.85
CA ALA A 331 17.36 -0.19 -2.61
C ALA A 331 16.39 0.34 -1.54
N GLY A 332 15.31 -0.39 -1.21
CA GLY A 332 14.28 0.03 -0.27
C GLY A 332 13.51 1.29 -0.69
N ILE A 333 13.37 1.52 -1.99
CA ILE A 333 12.72 2.70 -2.56
C ILE A 333 11.43 2.34 -3.27
N TYR A 334 10.59 3.34 -3.47
CA TYR A 334 9.36 3.21 -4.28
C TYR A 334 9.07 4.51 -5.03
N MET A 335 8.37 4.37 -6.15
CA MET A 335 7.85 5.49 -6.93
C MET A 335 6.36 5.32 -7.20
N MET A 336 5.60 6.41 -7.04
CA MET A 336 4.17 6.46 -7.30
C MET A 336 3.80 7.75 -8.04
N PRO A 337 3.16 7.66 -9.23
CA PRO A 337 2.78 8.82 -10.02
C PRO A 337 1.41 9.34 -9.58
N ARG A 338 1.38 10.46 -8.88
CA ARG A 338 0.16 11.20 -8.55
C ARG A 338 -0.05 12.38 -9.52
N SER A 339 -1.23 12.98 -9.49
CA SER A 339 -1.54 14.15 -10.32
C SER A 339 -0.71 15.40 -9.95
N ASP A 340 -0.34 15.52 -8.67
CA ASP A 340 0.46 16.62 -8.14
C ASP A 340 1.99 16.37 -8.18
N GLY A 341 2.43 15.25 -8.76
CA GLY A 341 3.85 14.96 -8.97
C GLY A 341 4.20 13.48 -8.87
N ILE A 342 5.47 13.18 -9.15
CA ILE A 342 6.05 11.86 -8.95
C ILE A 342 6.53 11.75 -7.50
N MET A 343 5.94 10.82 -6.74
CA MET A 343 6.30 10.56 -5.34
C MET A 343 7.46 9.59 -5.27
N LEU A 344 8.62 10.05 -4.85
CA LEU A 344 9.80 9.22 -4.59
C LEU A 344 9.94 9.01 -3.09
N GLY A 345 9.87 7.77 -2.64
CA GLY A 345 9.94 7.43 -1.23
C GLY A 345 10.93 6.31 -0.92
N GLY A 346 11.04 5.98 0.37
CA GLY A 346 11.95 4.93 0.86
C GLY A 346 12.50 5.19 2.26
N SER A 347 11.71 5.82 3.15
CA SER A 347 12.13 6.01 4.52
C SER A 347 11.09 5.53 5.52
N ARG A 348 11.59 5.04 6.68
CA ARG A 348 10.83 4.69 7.87
C ARG A 348 11.73 5.01 9.06
N ASP A 349 11.26 5.90 9.95
CA ASP A 349 11.97 6.28 11.15
C ASP A 349 10.99 6.23 12.31
N TYR A 350 11.16 5.19 13.14
CA TYR A 350 10.26 4.86 14.24
C TYR A 350 10.48 5.80 15.43
N GLY A 351 9.42 6.17 16.12
CA GLY A 351 9.46 7.04 17.29
C GLY A 351 9.77 8.52 17.01
N ASN A 352 10.02 8.90 15.75
CA ASN A 352 10.37 10.26 15.40
C ASN A 352 9.12 11.12 15.14
N TRP A 353 8.88 12.11 16.02
CA TRP A 353 7.76 13.05 15.95
C TRP A 353 8.02 14.29 15.08
N SER A 354 9.23 14.45 14.53
CA SER A 354 9.60 15.63 13.74
C SER A 354 8.95 15.62 12.37
N LEU A 355 8.31 16.72 12.01
CA LEU A 355 7.80 16.99 10.66
C LEU A 355 8.83 17.70 9.77
N ALA A 356 10.01 18.06 10.31
CA ALA A 356 11.08 18.65 9.50
C ALA A 356 11.66 17.58 8.56
N PRO A 357 11.88 17.90 7.28
CA PRO A 357 12.66 17.04 6.38
C PRO A 357 14.08 16.82 6.91
N ASP A 358 14.59 15.61 6.72
CA ASP A 358 15.97 15.24 7.02
C ASP A 358 16.78 15.28 5.74
N PRO A 359 17.85 16.11 5.68
CA PRO A 359 18.68 16.23 4.48
C PRO A 359 19.37 14.94 4.06
N GLU A 360 19.85 14.13 5.02
CA GLU A 360 20.52 12.85 4.73
C GLU A 360 19.55 11.84 4.13
N VAL A 361 18.32 11.79 4.65
CA VAL A 361 17.25 10.96 4.10
C VAL A 361 16.88 11.42 2.70
N THR A 362 16.82 12.73 2.46
CA THR A 362 16.57 13.29 1.13
C THR A 362 17.64 12.85 0.13
N GLU A 363 18.91 13.05 0.48
CA GLU A 363 20.05 12.68 -0.37
C GLU A 363 20.05 11.20 -0.69
N ARG A 364 19.84 10.36 0.33
CA ARG A 364 19.78 8.90 0.15
C ARG A 364 18.64 8.46 -0.79
N ILE A 365 17.43 9.04 -0.63
CA ILE A 365 16.31 8.73 -1.53
C ILE A 365 16.64 9.19 -2.94
N PHE A 366 17.14 10.41 -3.10
CA PHE A 366 17.45 10.99 -4.41
C PHE A 366 18.51 10.17 -5.16
N THR A 367 19.61 9.83 -4.50
CA THR A 367 20.70 9.04 -5.08
C THR A 367 20.22 7.67 -5.54
N ARG A 368 19.55 6.90 -4.66
CA ARG A 368 19.04 5.57 -4.99
C ARG A 368 18.00 5.58 -6.11
N GLN A 369 17.15 6.59 -6.14
CA GLN A 369 16.18 6.79 -7.23
C GLN A 369 16.89 7.12 -8.54
N SER A 370 17.90 8.00 -8.52
CA SER A 370 18.68 8.36 -9.71
C SER A 370 19.41 7.16 -10.28
N GLU A 371 20.03 6.34 -9.44
CA GLU A 371 20.70 5.09 -9.85
C GLU A 371 19.72 4.13 -10.52
N PHE A 372 18.60 3.82 -9.86
CA PHE A 372 17.60 2.91 -10.40
C PHE A 372 17.05 3.38 -11.77
N TRP A 373 16.69 4.66 -11.87
CA TRP A 373 16.08 5.20 -13.09
C TRP A 373 17.09 5.45 -14.22
N SER A 374 18.40 5.57 -13.94
CA SER A 374 19.44 5.62 -14.95
C SER A 374 19.77 4.26 -15.58
N GLY A 375 19.24 3.17 -15.03
CA GLY A 375 19.58 1.81 -15.43
C GLY A 375 20.97 1.35 -14.97
N GLN A 376 21.62 2.10 -14.07
CA GLN A 376 22.88 1.69 -13.45
C GLN A 376 22.60 0.72 -12.30
N PRO A 377 23.52 -0.23 -11.99
CA PRO A 377 23.35 -1.13 -10.86
C PRO A 377 23.31 -0.32 -9.56
N SER A 378 22.34 -0.62 -8.71
CA SER A 378 22.32 -0.12 -7.34
C SER A 378 23.54 -0.69 -6.59
N VAL A 379 24.41 0.17 -6.05
CA VAL A 379 25.60 -0.22 -5.28
C VAL A 379 25.20 -0.70 -3.89
#